data_dc4cabe96eca4dfdc46f7ed4f7cfdc61
#
_entry.id   dc4cabe96eca4dfdc46f7ed4f7cfdc61
#
_cell.length_a   1.000
_cell.length_b   1.000
_cell.length_c   1.000
_cell.angle_alpha   90.00
_cell.angle_beta   90.00
_cell.angle_gamma   90.00
#
_symmetry.space_group_name_H-M   'P 1'
#
loop_
_entity.id
_entity.type
_entity.pdbx_description
1 polymer ?
#
loop_
_entity_poly.entity_id
_entity_poly.type
_entity_poly.pdbx_seq_one_letter_code
_entity_poly.pdbx_strand_id
1 'polypeptide(L)'
;MAEAWSWKSGVKHKYNKAERTILETLERDLAKRMEKSKPGRYAHSLSVARTAEQMALAYDADPFCALAAGVLHDWDKVLTREEQVEKAKEYRIDLGVPYDLVQPLLHGLTAAASLREVYPKLPTQVWQAIARHTIGAADMTPLDMVIFVADGIEPRRKAVPAIVATRQLVENHAKLEDVYWSSFYQGVAYVIQTERYLYPGTLDIYNELVLARKR
;
A
#
# COMPACT_ATOMS: atom_id res chain seq x y z
N MET A 1 -19.58 -16.03 13.02
CA MET A 1 -18.78 -15.18 12.11
C MET A 1 -17.84 -14.37 12.98
N ALA A 2 -16.52 -14.46 12.79
CA ALA A 2 -15.60 -13.59 13.54
C ALA A 2 -15.87 -12.15 13.16
N GLU A 3 -15.96 -11.26 14.14
CA GLU A 3 -16.11 -9.82 13.93
C GLU A 3 -14.98 -9.30 13.03
N ALA A 4 -15.31 -8.47 12.04
CA ALA A 4 -14.29 -7.87 11.20
C ALA A 4 -13.40 -6.95 12.07
N TRP A 5 -12.09 -7.04 11.91
CA TRP A 5 -11.14 -6.17 12.60
C TRP A 5 -11.47 -4.70 12.35
N SER A 6 -11.55 -3.89 13.40
CA SER A 6 -11.94 -2.47 13.31
C SER A 6 -11.18 -1.61 14.32
N TRP A 7 -9.86 -1.52 14.13
CA TRP A 7 -9.04 -0.65 14.97
C TRP A 7 -9.20 0.83 14.57
N LYS A 8 -9.14 1.72 15.56
CA LYS A 8 -9.18 3.17 15.38
C LYS A 8 -8.14 3.82 16.29
N SER A 9 -7.45 4.83 15.79
CA SER A 9 -6.47 5.61 16.54
C SER A 9 -7.05 6.38 17.73
N GLY A 10 -8.37 6.61 17.75
CA GLY A 10 -9.01 7.51 18.69
C GLY A 10 -8.82 9.00 18.38
N VAL A 11 -7.95 9.34 17.45
CA VAL A 11 -7.67 10.72 17.03
C VAL A 11 -8.66 11.16 15.97
N LYS A 12 -9.17 12.40 16.08
CA LYS A 12 -10.05 13.01 15.08
C LYS A 12 -9.28 14.02 14.25
N HIS A 13 -9.41 13.95 12.96
CA HIS A 13 -8.87 14.92 12.01
C HIS A 13 -9.99 15.65 11.25
N LYS A 14 -9.76 16.91 10.90
CA LYS A 14 -10.69 17.70 10.09
C LYS A 14 -9.99 18.16 8.82
N TYR A 15 -10.42 17.61 7.70
CA TYR A 15 -9.98 18.07 6.39
C TYR A 15 -10.52 19.45 6.08
N ASN A 16 -9.73 20.32 5.47
CA ASN A 16 -10.19 21.57 4.92
C ASN A 16 -11.06 21.34 3.67
N LYS A 17 -11.66 22.41 3.12
CA LYS A 17 -12.56 22.29 1.98
C LYS A 17 -11.88 21.74 0.71
N ALA A 18 -10.64 22.18 0.46
CA ALA A 18 -9.89 21.76 -0.72
C ALA A 18 -9.53 20.26 -0.63
N GLU A 19 -9.04 19.80 0.52
CA GLU A 19 -8.73 18.39 0.77
C GLU A 19 -9.97 17.51 0.58
N ARG A 20 -11.11 17.88 1.17
CA ARG A 20 -12.36 17.11 0.97
C ARG A 20 -12.76 17.01 -0.50
N THR A 21 -12.70 18.11 -1.25
CA THR A 21 -13.02 18.10 -2.68
C THR A 21 -12.09 17.18 -3.47
N ILE A 22 -10.80 17.15 -3.13
CA ILE A 22 -9.84 16.23 -3.76
C ILE A 22 -10.20 14.79 -3.42
N LEU A 23 -10.38 14.45 -2.15
CA LEU A 23 -10.70 13.07 -1.71
C LEU A 23 -12.01 12.58 -2.35
N GLU A 24 -13.06 13.38 -2.38
CA GLU A 24 -14.31 13.05 -3.06
C GLU A 24 -14.11 12.81 -4.57
N THR A 25 -13.20 13.54 -5.18
CA THR A 25 -12.84 13.36 -6.60
C THR A 25 -12.13 12.03 -6.80
N LEU A 26 -11.14 11.70 -5.95
CA LEU A 26 -10.40 10.43 -6.03
C LEU A 26 -11.33 9.23 -5.84
N GLU A 27 -12.21 9.26 -4.84
CA GLU A 27 -13.17 8.17 -4.58
C GLU A 27 -14.16 7.99 -5.75
N ARG A 28 -14.69 9.11 -6.29
CA ARG A 28 -15.57 9.07 -7.46
C ARG A 28 -14.88 8.50 -8.70
N ASP A 29 -13.63 8.87 -8.93
CA ASP A 29 -12.88 8.41 -10.10
C ASP A 29 -12.45 6.94 -9.92
N LEU A 30 -12.11 6.51 -8.71
CA LEU A 30 -11.91 5.09 -8.37
C LEU A 30 -13.19 4.27 -8.61
N ALA A 31 -14.37 4.79 -8.18
CA ALA A 31 -15.65 4.12 -8.42
C ALA A 31 -15.91 3.92 -9.91
N LYS A 32 -15.75 4.98 -10.73
CA LYS A 32 -15.87 4.87 -12.19
C LYS A 32 -14.96 3.82 -12.78
N ARG A 33 -13.72 3.72 -12.27
CA ARG A 33 -12.70 2.82 -12.80
C ARG A 33 -12.98 1.36 -12.45
N MET A 34 -13.38 1.05 -11.22
CA MET A 34 -13.40 -0.36 -10.78
C MET A 34 -14.63 -0.84 -10.04
N GLU A 35 -15.58 0.01 -9.64
CA GLU A 35 -16.74 -0.43 -8.85
C GLU A 35 -17.55 -1.52 -9.56
N LYS A 36 -17.77 -1.39 -10.87
CA LYS A 36 -18.51 -2.37 -11.66
C LYS A 36 -17.66 -3.55 -12.13
N SER A 37 -16.41 -3.29 -12.54
CA SER A 37 -15.52 -4.29 -13.15
C SER A 37 -14.79 -5.16 -12.10
N LYS A 38 -14.44 -4.56 -10.97
CA LYS A 38 -13.66 -5.18 -9.88
C LYS A 38 -14.21 -4.77 -8.51
N PRO A 39 -15.49 -5.03 -8.16
CA PRO A 39 -16.13 -4.51 -6.94
C PRO A 39 -15.38 -4.90 -5.65
N GLY A 40 -14.78 -6.08 -5.62
CA GLY A 40 -13.95 -6.52 -4.49
C GLY A 40 -12.70 -5.65 -4.31
N ARG A 41 -12.06 -5.21 -5.41
CA ARG A 41 -10.90 -4.30 -5.37
C ARG A 41 -11.30 -2.88 -5.02
N TYR A 42 -12.40 -2.39 -5.54
CA TYR A 42 -12.96 -1.11 -5.14
C TYR A 42 -13.16 -1.04 -3.62
N ALA A 43 -13.88 -2.01 -3.06
CA ALA A 43 -14.14 -2.07 -1.63
C ALA A 43 -12.85 -2.26 -0.79
N HIS A 44 -11.86 -3.01 -1.31
CA HIS A 44 -10.54 -3.15 -0.71
C HIS A 44 -9.81 -1.80 -0.67
N SER A 45 -9.72 -1.07 -1.77
CA SER A 45 -9.04 0.24 -1.81
C SER A 45 -9.64 1.24 -0.83
N LEU A 46 -10.98 1.29 -0.71
CA LEU A 46 -11.63 2.15 0.30
C LEU A 46 -11.33 1.68 1.73
N SER A 47 -11.23 0.38 1.96
CA SER A 47 -10.87 -0.19 3.27
C SER A 47 -9.41 0.13 3.62
N VAL A 48 -8.48 -0.01 2.68
CA VAL A 48 -7.07 0.40 2.83
C VAL A 48 -6.97 1.89 3.15
N ALA A 49 -7.66 2.73 2.40
CA ALA A 49 -7.64 4.18 2.61
C ALA A 49 -8.03 4.56 4.05
N ARG A 50 -9.12 3.99 4.56
CA ARG A 50 -9.59 4.23 5.95
C ARG A 50 -8.62 3.68 6.99
N THR A 51 -8.04 2.49 6.75
CA THR A 51 -7.05 1.90 7.66
C THR A 51 -5.78 2.75 7.67
N ALA A 52 -5.31 3.20 6.51
CA ALA A 52 -4.15 4.07 6.37
C ALA A 52 -4.36 5.43 7.05
N GLU A 53 -5.54 6.05 6.92
CA GLU A 53 -5.90 7.27 7.65
C GLU A 53 -5.75 7.08 9.16
N GLN A 54 -6.34 6.01 9.70
CA GLN A 54 -6.27 5.76 11.15
C GLN A 54 -4.83 5.49 11.61
N MET A 55 -4.05 4.77 10.82
CA MET A 55 -2.63 4.57 11.10
C MET A 55 -1.83 5.86 11.00
N ALA A 56 -2.07 6.69 10.00
CA ALA A 56 -1.40 7.98 9.85
C ALA A 56 -1.62 8.88 11.06
N LEU A 57 -2.85 8.93 11.59
CA LEU A 57 -3.19 9.67 12.80
C LEU A 57 -2.49 9.14 14.07
N ALA A 58 -2.19 7.84 14.12
CA ALA A 58 -1.53 7.21 15.27
C ALA A 58 0.00 7.31 15.20
N TYR A 59 0.57 7.39 13.99
CA TYR A 59 2.00 7.33 13.73
C TYR A 59 2.58 8.62 13.14
N ASP A 60 1.91 9.75 13.35
CA ASP A 60 2.34 11.09 12.96
C ASP A 60 2.70 11.23 11.47
N ALA A 61 1.92 10.53 10.60
CA ALA A 61 1.95 10.72 9.17
C ALA A 61 0.78 11.61 8.72
N ASP A 62 0.84 12.14 7.49
CA ASP A 62 -0.21 13.00 6.95
C ASP A 62 -1.47 12.17 6.59
N PRO A 63 -2.61 12.36 7.29
CA PRO A 63 -3.82 11.56 7.05
C PRO A 63 -4.49 11.86 5.69
N PHE A 64 -4.33 13.08 5.14
CA PHE A 64 -4.81 13.39 3.80
C PHE A 64 -4.04 12.60 2.75
N CYS A 65 -2.71 12.58 2.85
CA CYS A 65 -1.86 11.80 1.96
C CYS A 65 -2.09 10.29 2.10
N ALA A 66 -2.35 9.81 3.33
CA ALA A 66 -2.66 8.40 3.59
C ALA A 66 -3.99 7.98 2.95
N LEU A 67 -5.05 8.79 3.10
CA LEU A 67 -6.32 8.54 2.40
C LEU A 67 -6.14 8.54 0.89
N ALA A 68 -5.48 9.55 0.32
CA ALA A 68 -5.27 9.67 -1.12
C ALA A 68 -4.49 8.47 -1.67
N ALA A 69 -3.37 8.12 -1.02
CA ALA A 69 -2.55 6.97 -1.43
C ALA A 69 -3.33 5.65 -1.30
N GLY A 70 -4.07 5.45 -0.21
CA GLY A 70 -4.88 4.26 0.01
C GLY A 70 -5.99 4.08 -1.02
N VAL A 71 -6.65 5.17 -1.45
CA VAL A 71 -7.65 5.13 -2.54
C VAL A 71 -7.00 4.70 -3.85
N LEU A 72 -5.79 5.16 -4.14
CA LEU A 72 -5.15 5.05 -5.46
C LEU A 72 -4.16 3.88 -5.59
N HIS A 73 -3.71 3.22 -4.50
CA HIS A 73 -2.60 2.26 -4.51
C HIS A 73 -2.78 1.10 -5.51
N ASP A 74 -3.99 0.59 -5.63
CA ASP A 74 -4.36 -0.55 -6.49
C ASP A 74 -4.99 -0.13 -7.83
N TRP A 75 -4.84 1.14 -8.24
CA TRP A 75 -5.46 1.72 -9.44
C TRP A 75 -5.28 0.88 -10.70
N ASP A 76 -4.10 0.30 -10.89
CA ASP A 76 -3.76 -0.49 -12.08
C ASP A 76 -4.05 -1.99 -11.96
N LYS A 77 -4.65 -2.45 -10.84
CA LYS A 77 -5.15 -3.82 -10.70
C LYS A 77 -6.33 -4.17 -11.60
N VAL A 78 -6.93 -3.19 -12.27
CA VAL A 78 -7.96 -3.44 -13.30
C VAL A 78 -7.36 -3.87 -14.63
N LEU A 79 -6.10 -3.54 -14.88
CA LEU A 79 -5.39 -3.87 -16.11
C LEU A 79 -5.12 -5.37 -16.19
N THR A 80 -5.06 -5.89 -17.41
CA THR A 80 -4.55 -7.25 -17.68
C THR A 80 -3.05 -7.32 -17.41
N ARG A 81 -2.51 -8.53 -17.44
CA ARG A 81 -1.07 -8.75 -17.26
C ARG A 81 -0.25 -8.05 -18.35
N GLU A 82 -0.71 -8.18 -19.59
CA GLU A 82 -0.10 -7.60 -20.77
C GLU A 82 -0.13 -6.06 -20.72
N GLU A 83 -1.29 -5.49 -20.40
CA GLU A 83 -1.46 -4.04 -20.25
C GLU A 83 -0.56 -3.45 -19.15
N GLN A 84 -0.38 -4.17 -18.02
CA GLN A 84 0.54 -3.71 -16.97
C GLN A 84 2.00 -3.72 -17.45
N VAL A 85 2.41 -4.74 -18.20
CA VAL A 85 3.77 -4.83 -18.77
C VAL A 85 4.00 -3.72 -19.79
N GLU A 86 3.06 -3.51 -20.71
CA GLU A 86 3.18 -2.42 -21.72
C GLU A 86 3.26 -1.06 -21.02
N LYS A 87 2.43 -0.82 -20.02
CA LYS A 87 2.49 0.41 -19.22
C LYS A 87 3.81 0.56 -18.47
N ALA A 88 4.38 -0.52 -17.94
CA ALA A 88 5.70 -0.47 -17.30
C ALA A 88 6.80 -0.06 -18.30
N LYS A 89 6.75 -0.57 -19.54
CA LYS A 89 7.67 -0.16 -20.60
C LYS A 89 7.49 1.31 -20.99
N GLU A 90 6.24 1.77 -21.15
CA GLU A 90 5.90 3.16 -21.45
C GLU A 90 6.53 4.13 -20.43
N TYR A 91 6.39 3.82 -19.13
CA TYR A 91 6.96 4.63 -18.05
C TYR A 91 8.41 4.28 -17.71
N ARG A 92 9.08 3.42 -18.51
CA ARG A 92 10.48 3.00 -18.34
C ARG A 92 10.77 2.45 -16.94
N ILE A 93 9.81 1.72 -16.38
CA ILE A 93 9.96 1.04 -15.10
C ILE A 93 10.75 -0.23 -15.34
N ASP A 94 11.99 -0.29 -14.83
CA ASP A 94 12.86 -1.46 -14.93
C ASP A 94 13.26 -1.92 -13.54
N LEU A 95 12.98 -3.18 -13.24
CA LEU A 95 13.35 -3.84 -11.98
C LEU A 95 14.59 -4.74 -12.14
N GLY A 96 15.29 -4.66 -13.28
CA GLY A 96 16.49 -5.44 -13.57
C GLY A 96 16.25 -6.93 -13.81
N VAL A 97 14.99 -7.35 -14.02
CA VAL A 97 14.57 -8.73 -14.28
C VAL A 97 13.42 -8.76 -15.29
N PRO A 98 13.19 -9.89 -16.00
CA PRO A 98 12.07 -10.02 -16.93
C PRO A 98 10.73 -9.67 -16.30
N TYR A 99 9.91 -8.90 -16.99
CA TYR A 99 8.61 -8.39 -16.48
C TYR A 99 7.65 -9.52 -16.08
N ASP A 100 7.66 -10.65 -16.76
CA ASP A 100 6.79 -11.80 -16.48
C ASP A 100 7.04 -12.40 -15.08
N LEU A 101 8.27 -12.32 -14.57
CA LEU A 101 8.63 -12.77 -13.23
C LEU A 101 8.12 -11.82 -12.13
N VAL A 102 8.03 -10.53 -12.42
CA VAL A 102 7.71 -9.46 -11.46
C VAL A 102 6.39 -8.72 -11.77
N GLN A 103 5.61 -9.23 -12.71
CA GLN A 103 4.35 -8.59 -13.10
C GLN A 103 3.42 -8.26 -11.91
N PRO A 104 3.27 -9.11 -10.89
CA PRO A 104 2.43 -8.77 -9.74
C PRO A 104 2.91 -7.54 -8.94
N LEU A 105 4.18 -7.13 -9.11
CA LEU A 105 4.79 -6.00 -8.43
C LEU A 105 4.66 -4.68 -9.20
N LEU A 106 4.30 -4.72 -10.50
CA LEU A 106 4.32 -3.54 -11.37
C LEU A 106 3.21 -2.53 -11.08
N HIS A 107 2.05 -2.98 -10.62
CA HIS A 107 0.84 -2.14 -10.54
C HIS A 107 1.02 -0.88 -9.67
N GLY A 108 1.75 -0.94 -8.58
CA GLY A 108 2.03 0.22 -7.73
C GLY A 108 2.94 1.23 -8.43
N LEU A 109 3.96 0.73 -9.11
CA LEU A 109 4.91 1.56 -9.85
C LEU A 109 4.24 2.26 -11.04
N THR A 110 3.46 1.51 -11.83
CA THR A 110 2.75 2.05 -12.99
C THR A 110 1.63 3.02 -12.60
N ALA A 111 0.90 2.72 -11.51
CA ALA A 111 -0.10 3.62 -10.98
C ALA A 111 0.52 4.93 -10.50
N ALA A 112 1.60 4.87 -9.72
CA ALA A 112 2.29 6.07 -9.22
C ALA A 112 2.80 6.96 -10.37
N ALA A 113 3.40 6.36 -11.40
CA ALA A 113 3.91 7.09 -12.56
C ALA A 113 2.80 7.80 -13.33
N SER A 114 1.76 7.07 -13.71
CA SER A 114 0.67 7.62 -14.55
C SER A 114 -0.25 8.58 -13.80
N LEU A 115 -0.59 8.29 -12.54
CA LEU A 115 -1.52 9.11 -11.77
C LEU A 115 -0.91 10.46 -11.35
N ARG A 116 0.42 10.54 -11.26
CA ARG A 116 1.12 11.81 -11.05
C ARG A 116 0.80 12.83 -12.14
N GLU A 117 0.58 12.39 -13.36
CA GLU A 117 0.18 13.25 -14.48
C GLU A 117 -1.29 13.65 -14.41
N VAL A 118 -2.15 12.75 -13.92
CA VAL A 118 -3.59 12.97 -13.80
C VAL A 118 -3.94 13.88 -12.61
N TYR A 119 -3.23 13.71 -11.50
CA TYR A 119 -3.46 14.46 -10.26
C TYR A 119 -2.22 15.25 -9.80
N PRO A 120 -1.70 16.19 -10.60
CA PRO A 120 -0.42 16.88 -10.36
C PRO A 120 -0.41 17.74 -9.08
N LYS A 121 -1.59 17.97 -8.48
CA LYS A 121 -1.72 18.74 -7.22
C LYS A 121 -1.54 17.90 -5.96
N LEU A 122 -1.51 16.57 -6.08
CA LEU A 122 -1.23 15.72 -4.91
C LEU A 122 0.26 15.77 -4.54
N PRO A 123 0.59 15.77 -3.24
CA PRO A 123 1.95 15.79 -2.78
C PRO A 123 2.78 14.60 -3.30
N THR A 124 4.06 14.82 -3.57
CA THR A 124 4.97 13.81 -4.12
C THR A 124 5.06 12.55 -3.24
N GLN A 125 4.94 12.69 -1.92
CA GLN A 125 4.94 11.57 -0.97
C GLN A 125 3.80 10.56 -1.22
N VAL A 126 2.67 11.00 -1.78
CA VAL A 126 1.56 10.10 -2.17
C VAL A 126 2.03 9.12 -3.24
N TRP A 127 2.75 9.61 -4.25
CA TRP A 127 3.26 8.79 -5.35
C TRP A 127 4.36 7.83 -4.89
N GLN A 128 5.23 8.29 -3.99
CA GLN A 128 6.25 7.44 -3.38
C GLN A 128 5.61 6.28 -2.61
N ALA A 129 4.62 6.57 -1.76
CA ALA A 129 3.93 5.55 -0.98
C ALA A 129 3.20 4.53 -1.88
N ILE A 130 2.55 4.99 -2.96
CA ILE A 130 1.92 4.11 -3.95
C ILE A 130 2.98 3.25 -4.66
N ALA A 131 4.11 3.81 -5.07
CA ALA A 131 5.17 3.05 -5.74
C ALA A 131 5.78 1.96 -4.85
N ARG A 132 5.90 2.23 -3.56
CA ARG A 132 6.57 1.37 -2.58
C ARG A 132 5.67 0.35 -1.88
N HIS A 133 4.35 0.45 -2.02
CA HIS A 133 3.42 -0.37 -1.23
C HIS A 133 3.49 -1.87 -1.51
N THR A 134 4.04 -2.29 -2.65
CA THR A 134 4.12 -3.71 -3.05
C THR A 134 5.48 -4.33 -2.71
N ILE A 135 6.56 -3.62 -3.02
CA ILE A 135 7.94 -4.12 -2.90
C ILE A 135 8.52 -3.75 -1.53
N GLY A 136 8.13 -2.59 -1.00
CA GLY A 136 8.79 -1.96 0.14
C GLY A 136 10.05 -1.19 -0.26
N ALA A 137 10.77 -0.71 0.74
CA ALA A 137 12.11 -0.12 0.65
C ALA A 137 12.77 -0.17 2.03
N ALA A 138 14.09 -0.03 2.10
CA ALA A 138 14.80 0.05 3.37
C ALA A 138 14.65 1.43 4.03
N ASP A 139 14.47 2.47 3.23
CA ASP A 139 14.32 3.87 3.62
C ASP A 139 12.85 4.36 3.59
N MET A 140 11.92 3.51 4.06
CA MET A 140 10.49 3.86 4.09
C MET A 140 10.23 5.07 4.98
N THR A 141 9.51 6.05 4.43
CA THR A 141 8.94 7.13 5.25
C THR A 141 7.77 6.62 6.10
N PRO A 142 7.32 7.35 7.14
CA PRO A 142 6.13 6.97 7.89
C PRO A 142 4.90 6.72 6.99
N LEU A 143 4.69 7.56 5.97
CA LEU A 143 3.58 7.37 5.02
C LEU A 143 3.74 6.10 4.18
N ASP A 144 4.95 5.81 3.71
CA ASP A 144 5.23 4.59 2.94
C ASP A 144 4.91 3.34 3.77
N MET A 145 5.39 3.31 5.04
CA MET A 145 5.13 2.21 5.97
C MET A 145 3.63 2.06 6.26
N VAL A 146 2.93 3.17 6.48
CA VAL A 146 1.47 3.18 6.73
C VAL A 146 0.72 2.55 5.56
N ILE A 147 1.01 2.92 4.31
CA ILE A 147 0.31 2.37 3.14
C ILE A 147 0.64 0.90 2.95
N PHE A 148 1.92 0.52 3.05
CA PHE A 148 2.37 -0.87 2.94
C PHE A 148 1.67 -1.78 3.96
N VAL A 149 1.62 -1.36 5.22
CA VAL A 149 0.99 -2.12 6.30
C VAL A 149 -0.53 -2.15 6.13
N ALA A 150 -1.16 -1.00 5.86
CA ALA A 150 -2.62 -0.90 5.74
C ALA A 150 -3.18 -1.82 4.65
N ASP A 151 -2.49 -1.96 3.50
CA ASP A 151 -2.87 -2.93 2.46
C ASP A 151 -2.86 -4.37 3.00
N GLY A 152 -1.86 -4.73 3.80
CA GLY A 152 -1.71 -6.07 4.37
C GLY A 152 -2.75 -6.41 5.44
N ILE A 153 -3.21 -5.44 6.24
CA ILE A 153 -3.99 -5.68 7.45
C ILE A 153 -5.44 -5.16 7.43
N GLU A 154 -5.89 -4.49 6.36
CA GLU A 154 -7.23 -3.89 6.32
C GLU A 154 -8.34 -4.92 6.69
N PRO A 155 -9.51 -4.47 7.21
CA PRO A 155 -10.54 -5.34 7.80
C PRO A 155 -11.03 -6.48 6.91
N ARG A 156 -10.97 -6.34 5.58
CA ARG A 156 -11.43 -7.34 4.62
C ARG A 156 -10.42 -8.48 4.39
N ARG A 157 -9.17 -8.31 4.86
CA ARG A 157 -8.16 -9.38 4.80
C ARG A 157 -8.52 -10.51 5.75
N LYS A 158 -8.40 -11.77 5.26
CA LYS A 158 -8.56 -12.95 6.09
C LYS A 158 -7.68 -12.87 7.33
N ALA A 159 -8.25 -13.17 8.49
CA ALA A 159 -7.51 -13.20 9.76
C ALA A 159 -6.62 -14.45 9.87
N VAL A 160 -5.59 -14.56 9.00
CA VAL A 160 -4.55 -15.59 9.13
C VAL A 160 -3.53 -15.17 10.19
N PRO A 161 -2.77 -16.10 10.82
CA PRO A 161 -1.86 -15.79 11.93
C PRO A 161 -0.91 -14.62 11.66
N ALA A 162 -0.36 -14.54 10.45
CA ALA A 162 0.53 -13.46 10.03
C ALA A 162 -0.14 -12.07 10.11
N ILE A 163 -1.36 -11.94 9.59
CA ILE A 163 -2.13 -10.69 9.60
C ILE A 163 -2.56 -10.35 11.03
N VAL A 164 -2.99 -11.35 11.80
CA VAL A 164 -3.38 -11.15 13.21
C VAL A 164 -2.20 -10.63 14.02
N ALA A 165 -1.02 -11.19 13.86
CA ALA A 165 0.18 -10.72 14.56
C ALA A 165 0.50 -9.26 14.24
N THR A 166 0.43 -8.84 12.98
CA THR A 166 0.68 -7.44 12.60
C THR A 166 -0.43 -6.50 13.14
N ARG A 167 -1.71 -6.92 13.12
CA ARG A 167 -2.82 -6.17 13.74
C ARG A 167 -2.61 -5.96 15.23
N GLN A 168 -2.17 -7.00 15.96
CA GLN A 168 -1.87 -6.90 17.40
C GLN A 168 -0.76 -5.89 17.70
N LEU A 169 0.28 -5.78 16.84
CA LEU A 169 1.30 -4.74 17.00
C LEU A 169 0.69 -3.34 16.89
N VAL A 170 -0.22 -3.12 15.92
CA VAL A 170 -0.93 -1.83 15.79
C VAL A 170 -1.82 -1.56 17.01
N GLU A 171 -2.58 -2.54 17.48
CA GLU A 171 -3.45 -2.43 18.65
C GLU A 171 -2.67 -2.12 19.92
N ASN A 172 -1.47 -2.65 20.06
CA ASN A 172 -0.56 -2.44 21.17
C ASN A 172 0.32 -1.18 21.02
N HIS A 173 0.07 -0.34 20.02
CA HIS A 173 0.84 0.88 19.76
C HIS A 173 2.36 0.64 19.64
N ALA A 174 2.76 -0.48 19.04
CA ALA A 174 4.16 -0.76 18.75
C ALA A 174 4.74 0.31 17.80
N LYS A 175 6.07 0.46 17.78
CA LYS A 175 6.74 1.38 16.85
C LYS A 175 6.39 1.03 15.41
N LEU A 176 6.21 2.04 14.56
CA LEU A 176 5.81 1.84 13.17
C LEU A 176 6.80 0.97 12.39
N GLU A 177 8.09 1.09 12.69
CA GLU A 177 9.16 0.28 12.10
C GLU A 177 9.00 -1.20 12.44
N ASP A 178 8.53 -1.54 13.66
CA ASP A 178 8.26 -2.92 14.05
C ASP A 178 7.01 -3.48 13.38
N VAL A 179 5.98 -2.65 13.22
CA VAL A 179 4.76 -2.99 12.49
C VAL A 179 5.09 -3.23 11.00
N TYR A 180 5.87 -2.33 10.38
CA TYR A 180 6.34 -2.47 9.00
C TYR A 180 7.19 -3.74 8.84
N TRP A 181 8.17 -3.95 9.70
CA TRP A 181 8.99 -5.16 9.70
C TRP A 181 8.13 -6.43 9.76
N SER A 182 7.15 -6.49 10.68
CA SER A 182 6.23 -7.63 10.76
C SER A 182 5.50 -7.87 9.44
N SER A 183 4.92 -6.83 8.85
CA SER A 183 4.20 -6.95 7.58
C SER A 183 5.12 -7.36 6.43
N PHE A 184 6.29 -6.74 6.31
CA PHE A 184 7.28 -7.05 5.28
C PHE A 184 7.80 -8.48 5.39
N TYR A 185 8.25 -8.88 6.58
CA TYR A 185 8.74 -10.25 6.85
C TYR A 185 7.68 -11.31 6.52
N GLN A 186 6.44 -11.09 6.93
CA GLN A 186 5.33 -12.01 6.63
C GLN A 186 5.05 -12.09 5.13
N GLY A 187 5.17 -10.98 4.41
CA GLY A 187 5.06 -10.94 2.94
C GLY A 187 6.14 -11.78 2.27
N VAL A 188 7.40 -11.63 2.68
CA VAL A 188 8.53 -12.43 2.18
C VAL A 188 8.34 -13.91 2.50
N ALA A 189 7.97 -14.23 3.75
CA ALA A 189 7.69 -15.61 4.16
C ALA A 189 6.59 -16.26 3.32
N TYR A 190 5.52 -15.50 3.01
CA TYR A 190 4.43 -15.97 2.14
C TYR A 190 4.92 -16.27 0.71
N VAL A 191 5.74 -15.40 0.12
CA VAL A 191 6.32 -15.64 -1.22
C VAL A 191 7.12 -16.93 -1.25
N ILE A 192 7.97 -17.16 -0.23
CA ILE A 192 8.79 -18.38 -0.11
C ILE A 192 7.91 -19.63 0.11
N GLN A 193 6.96 -19.56 1.04
CA GLN A 193 6.07 -20.69 1.38
C GLN A 193 5.17 -21.11 0.22
N THR A 194 4.83 -20.16 -0.68
CA THR A 194 3.99 -20.42 -1.85
C THR A 194 4.80 -20.65 -3.13
N GLU A 195 6.13 -20.82 -3.01
CA GLU A 195 7.06 -21.13 -4.11
C GLU A 195 6.97 -20.15 -5.29
N ARG A 196 6.71 -18.87 -4.99
CA ARG A 196 6.66 -17.80 -5.99
C ARG A 196 8.05 -17.21 -6.20
N TYR A 197 8.23 -16.60 -7.38
CA TYR A 197 9.46 -15.87 -7.66
C TYR A 197 9.68 -14.77 -6.62
N LEU A 198 10.80 -14.85 -5.92
CA LEU A 198 11.24 -13.81 -4.98
C LEU A 198 12.11 -12.80 -5.74
N TYR A 199 11.62 -11.60 -5.86
CA TYR A 199 12.34 -10.51 -6.52
C TYR A 199 13.66 -10.21 -5.80
N PRO A 200 14.83 -10.18 -6.51
CA PRO A 200 16.14 -9.98 -5.86
C PRO A 200 16.22 -8.73 -5.00
N GLY A 201 15.66 -7.61 -5.44
CA GLY A 201 15.61 -6.37 -4.65
C GLY A 201 14.89 -6.52 -3.30
N THR A 202 14.00 -7.51 -3.14
CA THR A 202 13.38 -7.81 -1.85
C THR A 202 14.40 -8.37 -0.85
N LEU A 203 15.40 -9.14 -1.31
CA LEU A 203 16.48 -9.64 -0.46
C LEU A 203 17.39 -8.51 0.01
N ASP A 204 17.69 -7.56 -0.86
CA ASP A 204 18.50 -6.38 -0.51
C ASP A 204 17.79 -5.56 0.58
N ILE A 205 16.50 -5.26 0.39
CA ILE A 205 15.68 -4.58 1.40
C ILE A 205 15.66 -5.36 2.72
N TYR A 206 15.44 -6.67 2.68
CA TYR A 206 15.45 -7.53 3.86
C TYR A 206 16.76 -7.41 4.63
N ASN A 207 17.89 -7.53 3.93
CA ASN A 207 19.22 -7.47 4.54
C ASN A 207 19.49 -6.11 5.19
N GLU A 208 19.12 -5.00 4.53
CA GLU A 208 19.26 -3.65 5.07
C GLU A 208 18.40 -3.47 6.33
N LEU A 209 17.15 -3.91 6.32
CA LEU A 209 16.26 -3.85 7.47
C LEU A 209 16.78 -4.68 8.65
N VAL A 210 17.33 -5.89 8.40
CA VAL A 210 17.96 -6.71 9.45
C VAL A 210 19.16 -6.00 10.06
N LEU A 211 20.01 -5.39 9.25
CA LEU A 211 21.18 -4.65 9.73
C LEU A 211 20.79 -3.40 10.54
N ALA A 212 19.77 -2.67 10.11
CA ALA A 212 19.26 -1.51 10.84
C ALA A 212 18.69 -1.89 12.23
N ARG A 213 18.03 -3.04 12.33
CA ARG A 213 17.44 -3.53 13.61
C ARG A 213 18.47 -4.09 14.60
N LYS A 214 19.70 -4.35 14.18
CA LYS A 214 20.80 -4.84 15.05
C LYS A 214 21.64 -3.72 15.64
N ARG A 215 21.43 -2.49 15.20
CA ARG A 215 22.10 -1.26 15.73
C ARG A 215 21.30 -0.65 16.86
#